data_ae53b05b393fddd37f2a3b34e02db885
#
_entry.id   ae53b05b393fddd37f2a3b34e02db885
#
_cell.length_a   1.000
_cell.length_b   1.000
_cell.length_c   1.000
_cell.angle_alpha   90.00
_cell.angle_beta   90.00
_cell.angle_gamma   90.00
#
_symmetry.space_group_name_H-M   'P 1'
#
loop_
_entity.id
_entity.type
_entity.pdbx_description
1 polymer ?
#
loop_
_entity_poly.entity_id
_entity_poly.type
_entity_poly.pdbx_seq_one_letter_code
_entity_poly.pdbx_strand_id
1 'polypeptide(L)'
;LNSRAEATLRTCLTSRHPRESYLLTDKLSGSFFKTEADVRPLFEAQLADCGVDYFDFYLMHAQCQENYDHYKQCRAYEQAFQLKAEGKIRHVGLSFHDSAEFLDKILTEYPQIEIVQLQFNYLDYEDPAVQSKACYEVCVKHGKPVLVMEPVKGGRLTQLPEKAQEILDELHGGSSASYAIRFAAGFENIKMVLSGMSSMEQLKDNTDYMADFKPLNDTELTAIAKVQEIFHSMH
;
A
#
# COMPACT_ATOMS: atom_id res chain seq x y z
N LEU A 1 -7.55 3.12 -19.57
CA LEU A 1 -7.87 2.25 -18.45
C LEU A 1 -7.40 0.85 -18.79
N ASN A 2 -6.58 0.27 -17.96
CA ASN A 2 -6.29 -1.15 -18.04
C ASN A 2 -7.45 -1.90 -17.35
N SER A 3 -8.61 -1.90 -18.00
CA SER A 3 -9.87 -2.51 -17.53
C SER A 3 -9.77 -4.01 -17.19
N ARG A 4 -8.59 -4.60 -17.34
CA ARG A 4 -8.37 -6.02 -17.05
C ARG A 4 -8.38 -6.31 -15.55
N ALA A 5 -7.84 -5.42 -14.69
CA ALA A 5 -7.80 -5.65 -13.25
C ALA A 5 -9.21 -5.55 -12.65
N GLU A 6 -9.95 -4.50 -12.97
CA GLU A 6 -11.32 -4.25 -12.52
C GLU A 6 -12.26 -5.34 -13.06
N ALA A 7 -12.16 -5.68 -14.34
CA ALA A 7 -12.96 -6.77 -14.94
C ALA A 7 -12.63 -8.15 -14.32
N THR A 8 -11.37 -8.39 -13.94
CA THR A 8 -10.96 -9.60 -13.24
C THR A 8 -11.53 -9.62 -11.82
N LEU A 9 -11.47 -8.51 -11.11
CA LEU A 9 -12.09 -8.37 -9.79
C LEU A 9 -13.59 -8.62 -9.87
N ARG A 10 -14.27 -8.07 -10.90
CA ARG A 10 -15.68 -8.35 -11.14
C ARG A 10 -15.94 -9.84 -11.30
N THR A 11 -15.18 -10.52 -12.14
CA THR A 11 -15.38 -11.95 -12.43
C THR A 11 -15.04 -12.83 -11.23
N CYS A 12 -13.97 -12.52 -10.50
CA CYS A 12 -13.41 -13.40 -9.46
C CYS A 12 -13.91 -13.09 -8.06
N LEU A 13 -14.32 -11.86 -7.78
CA LEU A 13 -14.66 -11.39 -6.44
C LEU A 13 -16.08 -10.81 -6.37
N THR A 14 -16.32 -9.65 -7.04
CA THR A 14 -17.50 -8.85 -6.75
C THR A 14 -18.81 -9.47 -7.24
N SER A 15 -18.80 -10.26 -8.32
CA SER A 15 -19.97 -11.02 -8.79
C SER A 15 -20.22 -12.32 -8.02
N ARG A 16 -19.31 -12.72 -7.14
CA ARG A 16 -19.32 -14.04 -6.47
C ARG A 16 -19.54 -13.97 -4.96
N HIS A 17 -19.26 -12.82 -4.37
CA HIS A 17 -19.31 -12.63 -2.92
C HIS A 17 -20.16 -11.42 -2.55
N PRO A 18 -20.86 -11.44 -1.40
CA PRO A 18 -21.61 -10.27 -0.92
C PRO A 18 -20.67 -9.07 -0.75
N ARG A 19 -21.13 -7.88 -1.16
CA ARG A 19 -20.30 -6.66 -1.19
C ARG A 19 -19.69 -6.31 0.18
N GLU A 20 -20.38 -6.64 1.25
CA GLU A 20 -19.98 -6.35 2.64
C GLU A 20 -18.94 -7.33 3.19
N SER A 21 -18.64 -8.41 2.45
CA SER A 21 -17.71 -9.45 2.90
C SER A 21 -16.23 -9.15 2.59
N TYR A 22 -15.95 -8.08 1.86
CA TYR A 22 -14.58 -7.67 1.48
C TYR A 22 -14.44 -6.14 1.43
N LEU A 23 -13.20 -5.68 1.56
CA LEU A 23 -12.84 -4.28 1.32
C LEU A 23 -12.27 -4.13 -0.08
N LEU A 24 -12.73 -3.13 -0.82
CA LEU A 24 -12.29 -2.86 -2.18
C LEU A 24 -11.64 -1.48 -2.25
N THR A 25 -10.42 -1.46 -2.78
CA THR A 25 -9.65 -0.23 -3.03
C THR A 25 -9.46 -0.04 -4.52
N ASP A 26 -9.67 1.19 -4.99
CA ASP A 26 -9.24 1.62 -6.32
C ASP A 26 -8.52 2.97 -6.25
N LYS A 27 -7.94 3.40 -7.37
CA LYS A 27 -7.07 4.59 -7.41
C LYS A 27 -7.42 5.48 -8.59
N LEU A 28 -7.40 6.79 -8.34
CA LEU A 28 -7.44 7.82 -9.37
C LEU A 28 -6.03 8.05 -9.92
N SER A 29 -5.75 7.56 -11.12
CA SER A 29 -4.43 7.71 -11.75
C SER A 29 -4.38 8.92 -12.67
N GLY A 30 -3.43 9.83 -12.42
CA GLY A 30 -3.31 11.12 -13.09
C GLY A 30 -3.14 11.09 -14.61
N SER A 31 -2.70 9.95 -15.16
CA SER A 31 -2.58 9.76 -16.61
C SER A 31 -3.93 9.59 -17.34
N PHE A 32 -5.03 9.35 -16.62
CA PHE A 32 -6.34 9.06 -17.21
C PHE A 32 -7.32 10.25 -17.17
N PHE A 33 -6.96 11.37 -16.58
CA PHE A 33 -7.75 12.59 -16.60
C PHE A 33 -6.90 13.80 -16.90
N LYS A 34 -7.46 14.84 -17.53
CA LYS A 34 -6.78 16.08 -17.93
C LYS A 34 -7.44 17.32 -17.35
N THR A 35 -8.70 17.21 -17.00
CA THR A 35 -9.53 18.31 -16.48
C THR A 35 -10.37 17.84 -15.31
N GLU A 36 -10.93 18.79 -14.54
CA GLU A 36 -11.89 18.46 -13.48
C GLU A 36 -13.09 17.63 -13.99
N ALA A 37 -13.55 17.93 -15.21
CA ALA A 37 -14.71 17.25 -15.80
C ALA A 37 -14.46 15.76 -16.10
N ASP A 38 -13.20 15.33 -16.21
CA ASP A 38 -12.84 13.94 -16.51
C ASP A 38 -12.83 13.05 -15.26
N VAL A 39 -12.68 13.64 -14.04
CA VAL A 39 -12.48 12.88 -12.80
C VAL A 39 -13.69 12.01 -12.47
N ARG A 40 -14.89 12.58 -12.45
CA ARG A 40 -16.11 11.85 -12.11
C ARG A 40 -16.45 10.75 -13.12
N PRO A 41 -16.45 10.97 -14.45
CA PRO A 41 -16.67 9.90 -15.42
C PRO A 41 -15.68 8.74 -15.31
N LEU A 42 -14.40 9.03 -15.01
CA LEU A 42 -13.39 8.01 -14.78
C LEU A 42 -13.74 7.15 -13.55
N PHE A 43 -14.09 7.77 -12.43
CA PHE A 43 -14.51 7.08 -11.22
C PHE A 43 -15.76 6.21 -11.44
N GLU A 44 -16.77 6.73 -12.17
CA GLU A 44 -18.00 6.00 -12.45
C GLU A 44 -17.74 4.80 -13.39
N ALA A 45 -16.81 4.93 -14.34
CA ALA A 45 -16.36 3.82 -15.17
C ALA A 45 -15.69 2.72 -14.33
N GLN A 46 -14.84 3.07 -13.36
CA GLN A 46 -14.21 2.11 -12.46
C GLN A 46 -15.25 1.34 -11.62
N LEU A 47 -16.25 2.04 -11.06
CA LEU A 47 -17.37 1.37 -10.36
C LEU A 47 -18.09 0.37 -11.26
N ALA A 48 -18.41 0.79 -12.50
CA ALA A 48 -19.08 -0.07 -13.47
C ALA A 48 -18.24 -1.28 -13.87
N ASP A 49 -16.93 -1.10 -14.10
CA ASP A 49 -16.00 -2.17 -14.46
C ASP A 49 -15.83 -3.18 -13.31
N CYS A 50 -15.76 -2.69 -12.06
CA CYS A 50 -15.76 -3.54 -10.87
C CYS A 50 -17.13 -4.16 -10.55
N GLY A 51 -18.23 -3.61 -11.09
CA GLY A 51 -19.59 -4.07 -10.80
C GLY A 51 -20.02 -3.80 -9.34
N VAL A 52 -19.69 -2.63 -8.81
CA VAL A 52 -19.99 -2.22 -7.43
C VAL A 52 -20.56 -0.80 -7.40
N ASP A 53 -21.24 -0.43 -6.31
CA ASP A 53 -21.84 0.89 -6.13
C ASP A 53 -20.95 1.85 -5.33
N TYR A 54 -19.92 1.33 -4.63
CA TYR A 54 -18.97 2.12 -3.84
C TYR A 54 -17.62 1.42 -3.71
N PHE A 55 -16.57 2.22 -3.45
CA PHE A 55 -15.27 1.75 -2.97
C PHE A 55 -15.12 2.00 -1.47
N ASP A 56 -14.49 1.06 -0.75
CA ASP A 56 -14.14 1.28 0.65
C ASP A 56 -13.01 2.29 0.77
N PHE A 57 -12.01 2.20 -0.09
CA PHE A 57 -10.91 3.16 -0.17
C PHE A 57 -10.74 3.63 -1.61
N TYR A 58 -10.60 4.93 -1.79
CA TYR A 58 -10.25 5.51 -3.08
C TYR A 58 -9.05 6.44 -2.91
N LEU A 59 -7.96 6.13 -3.62
CA LEU A 59 -6.67 6.77 -3.39
C LEU A 59 -6.25 7.66 -4.57
N MET A 60 -5.75 8.86 -4.28
CA MET A 60 -5.00 9.64 -5.25
C MET A 60 -3.70 8.87 -5.56
N HIS A 61 -3.52 8.42 -6.80
CA HIS A 61 -2.48 7.47 -7.18
C HIS A 61 -1.11 8.12 -7.29
N ALA A 62 -0.10 7.46 -6.69
CA ALA A 62 1.33 7.76 -6.85
C ALA A 62 1.67 9.25 -6.63
N GLN A 63 1.15 9.84 -5.55
CA GLN A 63 1.37 11.25 -5.27
C GLN A 63 2.84 11.56 -5.02
N CYS A 64 3.34 12.52 -5.74
CA CYS A 64 4.69 13.07 -5.68
C CYS A 64 4.68 14.52 -6.16
N GLN A 65 5.78 15.24 -5.95
CA GLN A 65 5.90 16.66 -6.35
C GLN A 65 5.62 16.88 -7.85
N GLU A 66 6.02 15.93 -8.69
CA GLU A 66 5.87 16.05 -10.15
C GLU A 66 4.41 16.06 -10.62
N ASN A 67 3.50 15.34 -9.95
CA ASN A 67 2.12 15.20 -10.38
C ASN A 67 1.09 15.92 -9.49
N TYR A 68 1.49 16.39 -8.32
CA TYR A 68 0.59 16.98 -7.34
C TYR A 68 -0.20 18.18 -7.88
N ASP A 69 0.47 19.09 -8.59
CA ASP A 69 -0.17 20.27 -9.17
C ASP A 69 -1.24 19.90 -10.22
N HIS A 70 -1.03 18.81 -10.97
CA HIS A 70 -2.03 18.29 -11.90
C HIS A 70 -3.32 17.86 -11.16
N TYR A 71 -3.20 17.13 -10.06
CA TYR A 71 -4.35 16.72 -9.25
C TYR A 71 -5.09 17.93 -8.66
N LYS A 72 -4.37 18.96 -8.23
CA LYS A 72 -4.95 20.21 -7.71
C LYS A 72 -5.67 21.00 -8.80
N GLN A 73 -5.04 21.19 -9.96
CA GLN A 73 -5.65 21.91 -11.10
C GLN A 73 -6.94 21.24 -11.57
N CYS A 74 -6.98 19.90 -11.55
CA CYS A 74 -8.18 19.11 -11.86
C CYS A 74 -9.12 18.95 -10.68
N ARG A 75 -8.88 19.57 -9.53
CA ARG A 75 -9.66 19.48 -8.30
C ARG A 75 -10.00 18.03 -7.90
N ALA A 76 -9.03 17.15 -8.10
CA ALA A 76 -9.21 15.71 -7.89
C ALA A 76 -9.52 15.35 -6.43
N TYR A 77 -8.90 16.05 -5.48
CA TYR A 77 -9.16 15.86 -4.04
C TYR A 77 -10.58 16.27 -3.67
N GLU A 78 -11.02 17.46 -4.12
CA GLU A 78 -12.37 17.97 -3.87
C GLU A 78 -13.44 17.08 -4.49
N GLN A 79 -13.19 16.58 -5.70
CA GLN A 79 -14.09 15.62 -6.36
C GLN A 79 -14.19 14.31 -5.57
N ALA A 80 -13.08 13.78 -5.04
CA ALA A 80 -13.09 12.58 -4.21
C ALA A 80 -13.84 12.81 -2.89
N PHE A 81 -13.67 13.97 -2.24
CA PHE A 81 -14.43 14.31 -1.02
C PHE A 81 -15.93 14.47 -1.30
N GLN A 82 -16.29 15.02 -2.47
CA GLN A 82 -17.68 15.09 -2.89
C GLN A 82 -18.29 13.70 -3.12
N LEU A 83 -17.57 12.80 -3.82
CA LEU A 83 -17.98 11.41 -4.04
C LEU A 83 -18.12 10.64 -2.72
N LYS A 84 -17.28 10.95 -1.73
CA LYS A 84 -17.45 10.43 -0.37
C LYS A 84 -18.73 10.95 0.29
N ALA A 85 -19.02 12.24 0.20
CA ALA A 85 -20.26 12.81 0.72
C ALA A 85 -21.52 12.20 0.07
N GLU A 86 -21.43 11.78 -1.18
CA GLU A 86 -22.45 11.05 -1.92
C GLU A 86 -22.56 9.55 -1.53
N GLY A 87 -21.66 9.05 -0.67
CA GLY A 87 -21.65 7.64 -0.25
C GLY A 87 -21.01 6.67 -1.24
N LYS A 88 -20.38 7.17 -2.31
CA LYS A 88 -19.68 6.35 -3.32
C LYS A 88 -18.26 5.96 -2.92
N ILE A 89 -17.67 6.65 -1.95
CA ILE A 89 -16.38 6.36 -1.34
C ILE A 89 -16.56 6.35 0.17
N ARG A 90 -16.07 5.33 0.87
CA ARG A 90 -16.07 5.31 2.33
C ARG A 90 -14.90 6.09 2.91
N HIS A 91 -13.69 5.88 2.36
CA HIS A 91 -12.47 6.54 2.84
C HIS A 91 -11.65 7.05 1.66
N VAL A 92 -11.32 8.35 1.68
CA VAL A 92 -10.42 8.98 0.72
C VAL A 92 -8.99 8.93 1.25
N GLY A 93 -8.06 8.53 0.40
CA GLY A 93 -6.65 8.46 0.74
C GLY A 93 -5.73 8.82 -0.42
N LEU A 94 -4.45 8.52 -0.23
CA LEU A 94 -3.45 8.64 -1.29
C LEU A 94 -2.43 7.49 -1.22
N SER A 95 -1.84 7.12 -2.36
CA SER A 95 -0.61 6.35 -2.40
C SER A 95 0.55 7.31 -2.70
N PHE A 96 1.64 7.16 -1.96
CA PHE A 96 2.68 8.19 -1.88
C PHE A 96 4.07 7.65 -2.23
N HIS A 97 4.84 8.46 -3.00
CA HIS A 97 6.18 8.11 -3.49
C HIS A 97 7.10 9.34 -3.54
N ASP A 98 7.26 10.04 -2.43
CA ASP A 98 8.12 11.23 -2.35
C ASP A 98 8.68 11.40 -0.92
N SER A 99 9.25 12.54 -0.60
CA SER A 99 9.83 12.87 0.69
C SER A 99 8.79 13.01 1.81
N ALA A 100 9.18 12.74 3.03
CA ALA A 100 8.33 12.92 4.21
C ALA A 100 7.88 14.39 4.39
N GLU A 101 8.73 15.37 4.04
CA GLU A 101 8.37 16.79 4.05
C GLU A 101 7.20 17.08 3.11
N PHE A 102 7.21 16.47 1.93
CA PHE A 102 6.14 16.66 0.95
C PHE A 102 4.85 15.96 1.38
N LEU A 103 4.94 14.80 2.03
CA LEU A 103 3.78 14.15 2.63
C LEU A 103 3.14 15.01 3.73
N ASP A 104 3.96 15.60 4.61
CA ASP A 104 3.50 16.49 5.67
C ASP A 104 2.77 17.71 5.10
N LYS A 105 3.27 18.29 4.00
CA LYS A 105 2.61 19.35 3.26
C LYS A 105 1.23 18.92 2.75
N ILE A 106 1.12 17.78 2.07
CA ILE A 106 -0.17 17.30 1.53
C ILE A 106 -1.18 17.05 2.65
N LEU A 107 -0.76 16.38 3.72
CA LEU A 107 -1.67 16.06 4.84
C LEU A 107 -2.07 17.30 5.64
N THR A 108 -1.27 18.35 5.63
CA THR A 108 -1.62 19.66 6.19
C THR A 108 -2.60 20.40 5.29
N GLU A 109 -2.40 20.37 3.98
CA GLU A 109 -3.28 21.04 3.00
C GLU A 109 -4.64 20.34 2.87
N TYR A 110 -4.66 18.99 2.96
CA TYR A 110 -5.86 18.16 2.87
C TYR A 110 -6.05 17.29 4.13
N PRO A 111 -6.42 17.89 5.27
CA PRO A 111 -6.60 17.13 6.53
C PRO A 111 -7.76 16.11 6.45
N GLN A 112 -8.63 16.19 5.43
CA GLN A 112 -9.72 15.25 5.17
C GLN A 112 -9.23 13.90 4.61
N ILE A 113 -7.97 13.77 4.18
CA ILE A 113 -7.36 12.48 3.82
C ILE A 113 -7.39 11.57 5.06
N GLU A 114 -7.85 10.34 4.90
CA GLU A 114 -8.09 9.42 6.01
C GLU A 114 -7.08 8.28 6.09
N ILE A 115 -6.39 7.97 4.99
CA ILE A 115 -5.46 6.85 4.93
C ILE A 115 -4.35 7.13 3.92
N VAL A 116 -3.14 6.61 4.18
CA VAL A 116 -2.00 6.74 3.30
C VAL A 116 -1.43 5.36 2.96
N GLN A 117 -1.22 5.09 1.67
CA GLN A 117 -0.53 3.88 1.23
C GLN A 117 0.94 4.21 0.98
N LEU A 118 1.84 3.55 1.71
CA LEU A 118 3.29 3.75 1.65
C LEU A 118 4.02 2.51 1.16
N GLN A 119 5.11 2.70 0.43
CA GLN A 119 6.13 1.68 0.24
C GLN A 119 6.84 1.45 1.58
N PHE A 120 6.79 0.20 2.09
CA PHE A 120 7.29 -0.09 3.44
C PHE A 120 7.77 -1.52 3.56
N ASN A 121 9.06 -1.69 3.74
CA ASN A 121 9.73 -2.97 4.00
C ASN A 121 11.04 -2.72 4.74
N TYR A 122 11.67 -3.75 5.25
CA TYR A 122 12.87 -3.58 6.08
C TYR A 122 14.09 -3.03 5.33
N LEU A 123 14.21 -3.16 3.99
CA LEU A 123 15.29 -2.54 3.22
C LEU A 123 15.07 -1.05 2.98
N ASP A 124 13.81 -0.66 2.74
CA ASP A 124 13.46 0.73 2.44
C ASP A 124 13.22 1.55 3.72
N TYR A 125 13.15 0.91 4.87
CA TYR A 125 12.74 1.54 6.13
C TYR A 125 13.61 2.76 6.48
N GLU A 126 14.92 2.65 6.38
CA GLU A 126 15.88 3.74 6.64
C GLU A 126 16.56 4.26 5.36
N ASP A 127 16.12 3.81 4.18
CA ASP A 127 16.65 4.28 2.90
C ASP A 127 16.31 5.76 2.69
N PRO A 128 17.32 6.65 2.51
CA PRO A 128 17.09 8.09 2.38
C PRO A 128 16.37 8.48 1.09
N ALA A 129 16.35 7.63 0.07
CA ALA A 129 15.64 7.88 -1.18
C ALA A 129 14.14 7.50 -1.08
N VAL A 130 13.80 6.47 -0.30
CA VAL A 130 12.41 6.02 -0.10
C VAL A 130 11.77 6.67 1.11
N GLN A 131 12.54 6.91 2.18
CA GLN A 131 12.10 7.55 3.43
C GLN A 131 10.89 6.88 4.10
N SER A 132 10.78 5.55 4.03
CA SER A 132 9.60 4.83 4.56
C SER A 132 9.33 5.14 6.02
N LYS A 133 10.36 5.15 6.88
CA LYS A 133 10.28 5.49 8.30
C LYS A 133 9.75 6.91 8.51
N ALA A 134 10.38 7.89 7.85
CA ALA A 134 10.00 9.30 8.00
C ALA A 134 8.57 9.56 7.50
N CYS A 135 8.17 8.96 6.38
CA CYS A 135 6.79 9.03 5.90
C CYS A 135 5.79 8.38 6.88
N TYR A 136 6.16 7.24 7.48
CA TYR A 136 5.36 6.59 8.52
C TYR A 136 5.17 7.50 9.74
N GLU A 137 6.25 8.14 10.21
CA GLU A 137 6.21 9.08 11.34
C GLU A 137 5.33 10.31 11.04
N VAL A 138 5.35 10.80 9.81
CA VAL A 138 4.41 11.84 9.35
C VAL A 138 2.97 11.36 9.42
N CYS A 139 2.69 10.13 8.98
CA CYS A 139 1.33 9.56 9.09
C CYS A 139 0.89 9.46 10.56
N VAL A 140 1.77 9.03 11.47
CA VAL A 140 1.49 8.99 12.92
C VAL A 140 1.20 10.39 13.45
N LYS A 141 2.04 11.38 13.12
CA LYS A 141 1.86 12.80 13.50
C LYS A 141 0.47 13.33 13.11
N HIS A 142 0.00 12.99 11.92
CA HIS A 142 -1.33 13.41 11.41
C HIS A 142 -2.47 12.48 11.81
N GLY A 143 -2.21 11.40 12.55
CA GLY A 143 -3.23 10.41 12.93
C GLY A 143 -3.80 9.64 11.73
N LYS A 144 -3.00 9.43 10.67
CA LYS A 144 -3.42 8.73 9.45
C LYS A 144 -2.94 7.29 9.47
N PRO A 145 -3.84 6.29 9.48
CA PRO A 145 -3.45 4.89 9.35
C PRO A 145 -2.75 4.63 8.01
N VAL A 146 -1.89 3.61 8.00
CA VAL A 146 -1.06 3.27 6.84
C VAL A 146 -1.48 1.93 6.25
N LEU A 147 -1.61 1.89 4.91
CA LEU A 147 -1.60 0.67 4.11
C LEU A 147 -0.18 0.48 3.55
N VAL A 148 0.32 -0.74 3.60
CA VAL A 148 1.66 -1.05 3.06
C VAL A 148 1.56 -1.59 1.66
N MET A 149 2.34 -1.02 0.74
CA MET A 149 2.69 -1.60 -0.55
C MET A 149 4.17 -1.98 -0.56
N GLU A 150 4.57 -2.86 -1.48
CA GLU A 150 5.95 -3.34 -1.62
C GLU A 150 6.54 -4.00 -0.34
N PRO A 151 5.77 -4.79 0.42
CA PRO A 151 6.28 -5.40 1.66
C PRO A 151 7.44 -6.36 1.40
N VAL A 152 7.52 -6.93 0.20
CA VAL A 152 8.59 -7.84 -0.24
C VAL A 152 9.46 -7.24 -1.36
N LYS A 153 9.37 -5.94 -1.62
CA LYS A 153 10.18 -5.18 -2.60
C LYS A 153 10.20 -5.87 -3.97
N GLY A 154 9.01 -6.04 -4.57
CA GLY A 154 8.85 -6.70 -5.88
C GLY A 154 9.31 -8.17 -5.89
N GLY A 155 9.36 -8.84 -4.74
CA GLY A 155 9.84 -10.22 -4.59
C GLY A 155 11.32 -10.32 -4.21
N ARG A 156 12.08 -9.22 -4.19
CA ARG A 156 13.51 -9.24 -3.83
C ARG A 156 13.76 -9.78 -2.41
N LEU A 157 12.82 -9.59 -1.49
CA LEU A 157 12.90 -10.06 -0.12
C LEU A 157 12.40 -11.51 0.08
N THR A 158 12.01 -12.17 -1.00
CA THR A 158 11.65 -13.61 -0.99
C THR A 158 12.73 -14.48 -1.67
N GLN A 159 13.70 -13.86 -2.33
CA GLN A 159 14.83 -14.49 -2.99
C GLN A 159 16.12 -13.78 -2.54
N LEU A 160 16.54 -14.11 -1.33
CA LEU A 160 17.68 -13.46 -0.69
C LEU A 160 19.03 -13.99 -1.24
N PRO A 161 20.10 -13.17 -1.15
CA PRO A 161 21.46 -13.69 -1.30
C PRO A 161 21.71 -14.83 -0.32
N GLU A 162 22.54 -15.83 -0.71
CA GLU A 162 22.78 -17.05 0.06
C GLU A 162 23.08 -16.79 1.55
N LYS A 163 24.02 -15.88 1.84
CA LYS A 163 24.39 -15.52 3.22
C LYS A 163 23.23 -14.89 4.02
N ALA A 164 22.36 -14.13 3.37
CA ALA A 164 21.19 -13.54 4.00
C ALA A 164 20.10 -14.58 4.23
N GLN A 165 19.95 -15.52 3.31
CA GLN A 165 19.02 -16.65 3.45
C GLN A 165 19.43 -17.55 4.62
N GLU A 166 20.71 -17.91 4.75
CA GLU A 166 21.23 -18.70 5.87
C GLU A 166 20.87 -18.10 7.23
N ILE A 167 20.99 -16.76 7.39
CA ILE A 167 20.64 -16.07 8.63
C ILE A 167 19.16 -16.25 9.00
N LEU A 168 18.26 -16.19 8.00
CA LEU A 168 16.83 -16.37 8.27
C LEU A 168 16.47 -17.85 8.48
N ASP A 169 17.14 -18.77 7.78
CA ASP A 169 16.90 -20.22 7.92
C ASP A 169 17.28 -20.72 9.33
N GLU A 170 18.33 -20.14 9.95
CA GLU A 170 18.72 -20.46 11.35
C GLU A 170 17.63 -20.13 12.36
N LEU A 171 16.72 -19.20 12.07
CA LEU A 171 15.62 -18.83 12.96
C LEU A 171 14.50 -19.88 13.01
N HIS A 172 14.34 -20.69 11.97
CA HIS A 172 13.28 -21.68 11.80
C HIS A 172 11.85 -21.13 11.99
N GLY A 173 11.65 -19.83 11.78
CA GLY A 173 10.40 -19.09 12.06
C GLY A 173 9.49 -18.86 10.86
N GLY A 174 9.78 -19.45 9.70
CA GLY A 174 8.98 -19.34 8.48
C GLY A 174 9.77 -18.95 7.23
N SER A 175 9.07 -18.62 6.16
CA SER A 175 9.65 -18.18 4.90
C SER A 175 10.27 -16.78 4.98
N SER A 176 11.17 -16.44 4.04
CA SER A 176 11.70 -15.07 3.93
C SER A 176 10.59 -14.03 3.74
N ALA A 177 9.50 -14.40 3.03
CA ALA A 177 8.31 -13.56 2.90
C ALA A 177 7.64 -13.31 4.25
N SER A 178 7.57 -14.31 5.14
CA SER A 178 6.96 -14.17 6.47
C SER A 178 7.68 -13.12 7.32
N TYR A 179 9.00 -13.10 7.29
CA TYR A 179 9.79 -12.09 8.02
C TYR A 179 9.57 -10.69 7.46
N ALA A 180 9.52 -10.52 6.13
CA ALA A 180 9.31 -9.23 5.49
C ALA A 180 7.90 -8.67 5.77
N ILE A 181 6.87 -9.49 5.65
CA ILE A 181 5.49 -9.08 5.88
C ILE A 181 5.22 -8.84 7.36
N ARG A 182 5.73 -9.70 8.25
CA ARG A 182 5.61 -9.53 9.71
C ARG A 182 6.39 -8.31 10.20
N PHE A 183 7.53 -7.96 9.59
CA PHE A 183 8.21 -6.70 9.85
C PHE A 183 7.27 -5.52 9.63
N ALA A 184 6.69 -5.42 8.44
CA ALA A 184 5.76 -4.33 8.13
C ALA A 184 4.53 -4.35 9.04
N ALA A 185 3.89 -5.50 9.21
CA ALA A 185 2.67 -5.65 10.00
C ALA A 185 2.87 -5.40 11.52
N GLY A 186 4.10 -5.43 12.01
CA GLY A 186 4.43 -5.20 13.43
C GLY A 186 4.31 -3.75 13.91
N PHE A 187 4.11 -2.77 13.02
CA PHE A 187 3.99 -1.36 13.38
C PHE A 187 2.53 -0.99 13.70
N GLU A 188 2.30 -0.37 14.84
CA GLU A 188 0.95 -0.09 15.38
C GLU A 188 0.01 0.66 14.43
N ASN A 189 0.57 1.63 13.69
CA ASN A 189 -0.22 2.46 12.77
C ASN A 189 -0.43 1.84 11.39
N ILE A 190 0.15 0.66 11.11
CA ILE A 190 -0.11 -0.11 9.90
C ILE A 190 -1.37 -0.96 10.10
N LYS A 191 -2.35 -0.78 9.21
CA LYS A 191 -3.65 -1.47 9.30
C LYS A 191 -3.82 -2.58 8.28
N MET A 192 -3.03 -2.56 7.21
CA MET A 192 -3.06 -3.59 6.17
C MET A 192 -1.73 -3.67 5.44
N VAL A 193 -1.28 -4.88 5.15
CA VAL A 193 -0.12 -5.15 4.29
C VAL A 193 -0.61 -5.81 3.02
N LEU A 194 -0.36 -5.17 1.88
CA LEU A 194 -0.77 -5.66 0.56
C LEU A 194 0.33 -6.53 -0.02
N SER A 195 0.06 -7.81 -0.20
CA SER A 195 0.99 -8.77 -0.80
C SER A 195 0.49 -9.22 -2.18
N GLY A 196 1.37 -9.12 -3.19
CA GLY A 196 1.13 -9.60 -4.55
C GLY A 196 1.43 -11.09 -4.66
N MET A 197 0.46 -11.95 -4.36
CA MET A 197 0.60 -13.40 -4.47
C MET A 197 0.12 -13.87 -5.84
N SER A 198 0.96 -14.65 -6.54
CA SER A 198 0.66 -15.16 -7.88
C SER A 198 0.57 -16.69 -7.95
N SER A 199 0.73 -17.38 -6.83
CA SER A 199 0.54 -18.84 -6.73
C SER A 199 -0.23 -19.22 -5.47
N MET A 200 -0.84 -20.41 -5.49
CA MET A 200 -1.53 -20.97 -4.31
C MET A 200 -0.58 -21.24 -3.14
N GLU A 201 0.68 -21.53 -3.45
CA GLU A 201 1.72 -21.76 -2.45
C GLU A 201 2.03 -20.47 -1.68
N GLN A 202 2.24 -19.35 -2.39
CA GLN A 202 2.43 -18.02 -1.78
C GLN A 202 1.20 -17.58 -0.98
N LEU A 203 -0.01 -17.84 -1.50
CA LEU A 203 -1.24 -17.54 -0.79
C LEU A 203 -1.32 -18.31 0.54
N LYS A 204 -1.06 -19.60 0.52
CA LYS A 204 -1.08 -20.45 1.73
C LYS A 204 -0.03 -19.98 2.73
N ASP A 205 1.21 -19.80 2.31
CA ASP A 205 2.29 -19.34 3.18
C ASP A 205 1.91 -18.01 3.86
N ASN A 206 1.50 -17.00 3.09
CA ASN A 206 1.16 -15.69 3.63
C ASN A 206 -0.07 -15.71 4.55
N THR A 207 -1.09 -16.52 4.25
CA THR A 207 -2.27 -16.62 5.10
C THR A 207 -2.01 -17.41 6.37
N ASP A 208 -1.15 -18.43 6.34
CA ASP A 208 -0.87 -19.28 7.49
C ASP A 208 -0.24 -18.48 8.65
N TYR A 209 0.84 -17.73 8.40
CA TYR A 209 1.46 -16.95 9.49
C TYR A 209 0.67 -15.67 9.84
N MET A 210 -0.17 -15.16 8.95
CA MET A 210 -1.04 -14.01 9.26
C MET A 210 -2.30 -14.40 10.02
N ALA A 211 -2.77 -15.67 9.94
CA ALA A 211 -3.90 -16.15 10.71
C ALA A 211 -3.62 -16.20 12.23
N ASP A 212 -2.38 -16.48 12.63
CA ASP A 212 -1.90 -16.39 14.02
C ASP A 212 -0.74 -15.36 14.09
N PHE A 213 -1.03 -14.14 13.69
CA PHE A 213 -0.03 -13.09 13.57
C PHE A 213 0.73 -12.85 14.88
N LYS A 214 2.05 -12.91 14.78
CA LYS A 214 3.00 -12.52 15.82
C LYS A 214 4.00 -11.53 15.27
N PRO A 215 4.15 -10.34 15.89
CA PRO A 215 5.20 -9.41 15.50
C PRO A 215 6.57 -10.08 15.64
N LEU A 216 7.56 -9.56 14.92
CA LEU A 216 8.94 -10.03 15.04
C LEU A 216 9.45 -9.78 16.47
N ASN A 217 10.11 -10.77 17.04
CA ASN A 217 10.81 -10.64 18.32
C ASN A 217 12.22 -10.04 18.13
N ASP A 218 12.91 -9.74 19.22
CA ASP A 218 14.24 -9.10 19.21
C ASP A 218 15.30 -9.92 18.46
N THR A 219 15.23 -11.26 18.53
CA THR A 219 16.14 -12.16 17.80
C THR A 219 15.89 -12.06 16.29
N GLU A 220 14.64 -12.09 15.87
CA GLU A 220 14.24 -11.95 14.47
C GLU A 220 14.59 -10.55 13.93
N LEU A 221 14.36 -9.48 14.71
CA LEU A 221 14.74 -8.12 14.34
C LEU A 221 16.27 -7.97 14.21
N THR A 222 17.05 -8.61 15.09
CA THR A 222 18.52 -8.65 15.00
C THR A 222 18.97 -9.37 13.72
N ALA A 223 18.31 -10.45 13.34
CA ALA A 223 18.61 -11.16 12.10
C ALA A 223 18.28 -10.30 10.87
N ILE A 224 17.15 -9.60 10.87
CA ILE A 224 16.78 -8.64 9.81
C ILE A 224 17.84 -7.55 9.67
N ALA A 225 18.36 -7.00 10.78
CA ALA A 225 19.42 -5.99 10.72
C ALA A 225 20.69 -6.54 10.02
N LYS A 226 21.09 -7.79 10.29
CA LYS A 226 22.22 -8.44 9.60
C LYS A 226 21.93 -8.65 8.11
N VAL A 227 20.70 -9.00 7.75
CA VAL A 227 20.27 -9.11 6.35
C VAL A 227 20.38 -7.75 5.65
N GLN A 228 19.95 -6.66 6.29
CA GLN A 228 20.11 -5.29 5.76
C GLN A 228 21.58 -4.95 5.51
N GLU A 229 22.49 -5.26 6.47
CA GLU A 229 23.94 -5.04 6.32
C GLU A 229 24.51 -5.76 5.08
N ILE A 230 24.07 -7.00 4.82
CA ILE A 230 24.50 -7.76 3.62
C ILE A 230 24.06 -7.02 2.35
N PHE A 231 22.81 -6.58 2.28
CA PHE A 231 22.32 -5.83 1.11
C PHE A 231 23.07 -4.51 0.92
N HIS A 232 23.35 -3.76 1.98
CA HIS A 232 24.12 -2.51 1.93
C HIS A 232 25.56 -2.74 1.47
N SER A 233 26.18 -3.88 1.82
CA SER A 233 27.54 -4.22 1.39
C SER A 233 27.66 -4.63 -0.09
N MET A 234 26.53 -4.88 -0.76
CA MET A 234 26.49 -5.27 -2.18
C MET A 234 26.40 -4.07 -3.14
N HIS A 235 26.27 -2.85 -2.60
CA HIS A 235 26.18 -1.58 -3.31
C HIS A 235 27.31 -0.67 -2.87
#